data_5b2cad5fdc516461cbcfab4ae8e99702
#
_entry.id   5b2cad5fdc516461cbcfab4ae8e99702
#
_cell.length_a   1.000
_cell.length_b   1.000
_cell.length_c   1.000
_cell.angle_alpha   90.00
_cell.angle_beta   90.00
_cell.angle_gamma   90.00
#
_symmetry.space_group_name_H-M   'P 1'
#
loop_
_entity.id
_entity.type
_entity.pdbx_description
1 polymer ?
#
loop_
_entity_poly.entity_id
_entity_poly.type
_entity_poly.pdbx_seq_one_letter_code
_entity_poly.pdbx_strand_id
1 'polypeptide(L)'
;RLHSAMPSSTDAWGLWEDRFAAFLNAQASDADAAHDHAHVDRVVTTARQLAQDETAQMDVVVPAAWLHDCVVLSKDAPNRAEAARRAADAARDFLADEGYPDQWIPDIEHAIAAHSYSGDTEPETVEAKVVQDADRLDALGAVGIARCFTVGGALDQSLYNPDDPFCDDRAPDDDTYTLDHFYAKLLRLPDTMQTETGRTEAKRRAAYMRSYLNRLDDEISAA
;
A
#
# COMPACT_ATOMS: atom_id res chain seq x y z
N ARG A 1 -26.75 13.35 24.18
CA ARG A 1 -25.49 13.16 23.42
C ARG A 1 -25.87 13.30 21.96
N LEU A 2 -25.46 14.39 21.34
CA LEU A 2 -25.64 14.65 19.92
C LEU A 2 -24.71 13.69 19.16
N HIS A 3 -25.28 12.81 18.35
CA HIS A 3 -24.53 12.06 17.35
C HIS A 3 -24.00 13.07 16.33
N SER A 4 -22.71 13.37 16.41
CA SER A 4 -22.05 14.19 15.40
C SER A 4 -21.87 13.30 14.17
N ALA A 5 -22.81 13.40 13.23
CA ALA A 5 -22.60 12.86 11.89
C ALA A 5 -21.48 13.67 11.23
N MET A 6 -20.57 12.99 10.53
CA MET A 6 -19.55 13.65 9.72
C MET A 6 -20.24 14.59 8.71
N PRO A 7 -19.75 15.82 8.54
CA PRO A 7 -20.30 16.73 7.55
C PRO A 7 -20.05 16.17 6.13
N SER A 8 -21.08 16.11 5.35
CA SER A 8 -21.09 15.60 3.96
C SER A 8 -20.44 16.55 2.94
N SER A 9 -19.60 17.49 3.37
CA SER A 9 -18.96 18.48 2.50
C SER A 9 -17.45 18.20 2.33
N THR A 10 -16.92 18.52 1.16
CA THR A 10 -15.49 18.47 0.83
C THR A 10 -14.61 19.20 1.86
N ASP A 11 -15.14 20.25 2.50
CA ASP A 11 -14.43 21.05 3.50
C ASP A 11 -14.16 20.30 4.81
N ALA A 12 -15.02 19.33 5.16
CA ALA A 12 -14.84 18.55 6.38
C ALA A 12 -13.72 17.52 6.29
N TRP A 13 -13.54 16.92 5.12
CA TRP A 13 -12.41 16.02 4.88
C TRP A 13 -11.08 16.76 4.91
N GLY A 14 -11.00 17.99 4.39
CA GLY A 14 -9.79 18.80 4.41
C GLY A 14 -9.23 18.98 5.82
N LEU A 15 -10.08 19.26 6.82
CA LEU A 15 -9.65 19.39 8.22
C LEU A 15 -9.11 18.09 8.81
N TRP A 16 -9.72 16.95 8.48
CA TRP A 16 -9.23 15.66 8.95
C TRP A 16 -7.94 15.22 8.24
N GLU A 17 -7.83 15.47 6.95
CA GLU A 17 -6.61 15.17 6.19
C GLU A 17 -5.42 15.98 6.69
N ASP A 18 -5.61 17.25 7.05
CA ASP A 18 -4.57 18.06 7.70
C ASP A 18 -4.11 17.45 9.04
N ARG A 19 -5.06 16.91 9.84
CA ARG A 19 -4.73 16.22 11.09
C ARG A 19 -4.00 14.91 10.86
N PHE A 20 -4.45 14.09 9.89
CA PHE A 20 -3.77 12.86 9.52
C PHE A 20 -2.34 13.13 9.04
N ALA A 21 -2.15 14.11 8.17
CA ALA A 21 -0.84 14.53 7.70
C ALA A 21 0.07 15.01 8.84
N ALA A 22 -0.48 15.80 9.77
CA ALA A 22 0.26 16.28 10.94
C ALA A 22 0.66 15.11 11.86
N PHE A 23 -0.21 14.14 12.07
CA PHE A 23 0.09 12.92 12.84
C PHE A 23 1.20 12.10 12.19
N LEU A 24 1.12 11.83 10.89
CA LEU A 24 2.16 11.11 10.14
C LEU A 24 3.50 11.82 10.22
N ASN A 25 3.52 13.15 10.05
CA ASN A 25 4.74 13.96 10.18
C ASN A 25 5.37 13.84 11.59
N ALA A 26 4.56 13.75 12.64
CA ALA A 26 5.05 13.61 14.00
C ALA A 26 5.62 12.21 14.30
N GLN A 27 5.18 11.19 13.57
CA GLN A 27 5.67 9.80 13.71
C GLN A 27 6.91 9.54 12.85
N ALA A 28 7.12 10.31 11.78
CA ALA A 28 8.21 10.09 10.84
C ALA A 28 9.58 10.39 11.48
N SER A 29 10.58 9.52 11.23
CA SER A 29 11.98 9.85 11.44
C SER A 29 12.52 10.70 10.29
N ASP A 30 13.53 11.57 10.55
CA ASP A 30 14.08 12.51 9.56
C ASP A 30 14.54 11.89 8.22
N ALA A 31 14.79 10.57 8.19
CA ALA A 31 15.26 9.86 7.01
C ALA A 31 14.13 9.32 6.10
N ASP A 32 12.94 9.07 6.64
CA ASP A 32 11.85 8.37 5.94
C ASP A 32 10.70 9.30 5.49
N ALA A 33 10.58 10.49 6.09
CA ALA A 33 9.42 11.37 5.95
C ALA A 33 9.09 11.79 4.50
N ALA A 34 10.10 12.01 3.64
CA ALA A 34 9.88 12.52 2.29
C ALA A 34 9.41 11.46 1.29
N HIS A 35 9.73 10.16 1.55
CA HIS A 35 9.39 9.07 0.62
C HIS A 35 8.00 8.49 0.85
N ASP A 36 7.46 8.66 2.05
CA ASP A 36 6.23 7.98 2.49
C ASP A 36 4.95 8.76 2.17
N HIS A 37 4.97 10.10 2.25
CA HIS A 37 3.79 10.93 1.96
C HIS A 37 3.25 10.73 0.55
N ALA A 38 4.12 10.67 -0.46
CA ALA A 38 3.67 10.46 -1.84
C ALA A 38 3.03 9.08 -2.06
N HIS A 39 3.47 8.06 -1.30
CA HIS A 39 2.82 6.75 -1.28
C HIS A 39 1.42 6.85 -0.66
N VAL A 40 1.32 7.44 0.54
CA VAL A 40 0.04 7.62 1.24
C VAL A 40 -0.96 8.37 0.37
N ASP A 41 -0.56 9.48 -0.26
CA ASP A 41 -1.42 10.26 -1.16
C ASP A 41 -1.97 9.43 -2.32
N ARG A 42 -1.14 8.57 -2.93
CA ARG A 42 -1.56 7.68 -4.01
C ARG A 42 -2.49 6.58 -3.50
N VAL A 43 -2.20 6.00 -2.33
CA VAL A 43 -3.05 4.98 -1.71
C VAL A 43 -4.40 5.58 -1.35
N VAL A 44 -4.47 6.75 -0.72
CA VAL A 44 -5.72 7.46 -0.40
C VAL A 44 -6.54 7.74 -1.66
N THR A 45 -5.89 8.25 -2.72
CA THR A 45 -6.56 8.53 -3.99
C THR A 45 -7.16 7.25 -4.59
N THR A 46 -6.39 6.16 -4.61
CA THR A 46 -6.83 4.86 -5.13
C THR A 46 -7.93 4.26 -4.25
N ALA A 47 -7.79 4.32 -2.93
CA ALA A 47 -8.79 3.82 -1.99
C ALA A 47 -10.14 4.51 -2.13
N ARG A 48 -10.15 5.84 -2.32
CA ARG A 48 -11.38 6.60 -2.61
C ARG A 48 -12.07 6.15 -3.89
N GLN A 49 -11.29 5.92 -4.95
CA GLN A 49 -11.84 5.43 -6.22
C GLN A 49 -12.47 4.05 -6.04
N LEU A 50 -11.72 3.11 -5.45
CA LEU A 50 -12.23 1.77 -5.19
C LEU A 50 -13.45 1.78 -4.28
N ALA A 51 -13.46 2.63 -3.22
CA ALA A 51 -14.58 2.73 -2.29
C ALA A 51 -15.87 3.20 -2.97
N GLN A 52 -15.79 4.13 -3.94
CA GLN A 52 -16.95 4.55 -4.73
C GLN A 52 -17.50 3.40 -5.56
N ASP A 53 -16.65 2.65 -6.24
CA ASP A 53 -17.04 1.57 -7.12
C ASP A 53 -17.58 0.35 -6.32
N GLU A 54 -17.03 0.06 -5.15
CA GLU A 54 -17.41 -1.05 -4.26
C GLU A 54 -18.48 -0.65 -3.22
N THR A 55 -18.94 0.60 -3.22
CA THR A 55 -19.93 1.14 -2.27
C THR A 55 -19.50 1.00 -0.80
N ALA A 56 -18.19 1.17 -0.53
CA ALA A 56 -17.62 1.11 0.81
C ALA A 56 -17.77 2.45 1.56
N GLN A 57 -17.75 2.39 2.88
CA GLN A 57 -17.94 3.54 3.76
C GLN A 57 -16.69 4.44 3.78
N MET A 58 -16.80 5.65 3.23
CA MET A 58 -15.69 6.62 3.15
C MET A 58 -15.14 7.02 4.52
N ASP A 59 -16.03 7.09 5.55
CA ASP A 59 -15.65 7.43 6.92
C ASP A 59 -14.76 6.35 7.58
N VAL A 60 -14.62 5.17 6.97
CA VAL A 60 -13.70 4.12 7.36
C VAL A 60 -12.49 4.08 6.41
N VAL A 61 -12.74 4.07 5.10
CA VAL A 61 -11.70 3.87 4.08
C VAL A 61 -10.68 5.00 4.09
N VAL A 62 -11.12 6.28 4.16
CA VAL A 62 -10.19 7.41 4.05
C VAL A 62 -9.22 7.47 5.24
N PRO A 63 -9.66 7.47 6.52
CA PRO A 63 -8.73 7.47 7.63
C PRO A 63 -7.86 6.21 7.67
N ALA A 64 -8.40 5.03 7.32
CA ALA A 64 -7.60 3.81 7.25
C ALA A 64 -6.49 3.90 6.19
N ALA A 65 -6.80 4.43 5.00
CA ALA A 65 -5.81 4.64 3.94
C ALA A 65 -4.75 5.69 4.32
N TRP A 66 -5.11 6.75 5.04
CA TRP A 66 -4.15 7.73 5.57
C TRP A 66 -3.21 7.14 6.62
N LEU A 67 -3.73 6.29 7.50
CA LEU A 67 -3.04 5.86 8.72
C LEU A 67 -2.45 4.43 8.62
N HIS A 68 -2.62 3.72 7.49
CA HIS A 68 -2.25 2.31 7.38
C HIS A 68 -0.77 2.04 7.72
N ASP A 69 0.13 2.93 7.34
CA ASP A 69 1.57 2.85 7.55
C ASP A 69 2.08 3.92 8.54
N CYS A 70 1.25 4.39 9.51
CA CYS A 70 1.66 5.38 10.50
C CYS A 70 2.75 4.88 11.46
N VAL A 71 2.99 3.58 11.53
CA VAL A 71 4.10 2.95 12.25
C VAL A 71 4.94 2.13 11.28
N VAL A 72 6.15 2.61 10.97
CA VAL A 72 7.11 1.93 10.11
C VAL A 72 8.16 1.23 10.98
N LEU A 73 8.37 -0.06 10.75
CA LEU A 73 9.45 -0.83 11.35
C LEU A 73 10.53 -1.11 10.30
N SER A 74 11.80 -1.07 10.69
CA SER A 74 12.91 -1.37 9.78
C SER A 74 12.75 -2.76 9.15
N LYS A 75 13.27 -2.94 7.92
CA LYS A 75 13.18 -4.22 7.19
C LYS A 75 13.78 -5.40 7.99
N ASP A 76 14.78 -5.12 8.80
CA ASP A 76 15.49 -6.11 9.63
C ASP A 76 14.88 -6.28 11.03
N ALA A 77 13.79 -5.60 11.35
CA ALA A 77 13.16 -5.72 12.65
C ALA A 77 12.53 -7.11 12.82
N PRO A 78 12.85 -7.85 13.90
CA PRO A 78 12.35 -9.20 14.13
C PRO A 78 10.82 -9.26 14.31
N ASN A 79 10.20 -8.11 14.58
CA ASN A 79 8.76 -7.94 14.80
C ASN A 79 8.06 -7.19 13.65
N ARG A 80 8.64 -7.19 12.44
CA ARG A 80 8.07 -6.51 11.27
C ARG A 80 6.62 -6.93 10.97
N ALA A 81 6.29 -8.21 11.19
CA ALA A 81 4.92 -8.70 11.01
C ALA A 81 3.88 -8.02 11.94
N GLU A 82 4.35 -7.38 13.03
CA GLU A 82 3.49 -6.63 13.96
C GLU A 82 3.25 -5.17 13.51
N ALA A 83 3.92 -4.67 12.47
CA ALA A 83 3.86 -3.26 12.07
C ALA A 83 2.42 -2.81 11.81
N ALA A 84 1.65 -3.58 11.03
CA ALA A 84 0.25 -3.26 10.72
C ALA A 84 -0.64 -3.21 11.99
N ARG A 85 -0.42 -4.12 12.94
CA ARG A 85 -1.15 -4.11 14.22
C ARG A 85 -0.78 -2.91 15.07
N ARG A 86 0.50 -2.56 15.14
CA ARG A 86 0.97 -1.36 15.86
C ARG A 86 0.46 -0.07 15.21
N ALA A 87 0.39 -0.02 13.88
CA ALA A 87 -0.22 1.10 13.16
C ALA A 87 -1.72 1.20 13.49
N ALA A 88 -2.44 0.07 13.54
CA ALA A 88 -3.84 0.03 13.93
C ALA A 88 -4.07 0.54 15.36
N ASP A 89 -3.27 0.10 16.33
CA ASP A 89 -3.33 0.57 17.72
C ASP A 89 -3.05 2.08 17.81
N ALA A 90 -2.00 2.57 17.15
CA ALA A 90 -1.63 3.99 17.14
C ALA A 90 -2.71 4.86 16.47
N ALA A 91 -3.29 4.39 15.38
CA ALA A 91 -4.38 5.07 14.68
C ALA A 91 -5.65 5.13 15.54
N ARG A 92 -6.03 4.03 16.21
CA ARG A 92 -7.15 4.00 17.15
C ARG A 92 -6.99 5.05 18.25
N ASP A 93 -5.83 5.08 18.91
CA ASP A 93 -5.56 6.00 20.01
C ASP A 93 -5.59 7.46 19.52
N PHE A 94 -4.94 7.75 18.39
CA PHE A 94 -4.99 9.08 17.75
C PHE A 94 -6.42 9.51 17.40
N LEU A 95 -7.20 8.64 16.75
CA LEU A 95 -8.58 8.97 16.36
C LEU A 95 -9.49 9.22 17.55
N ALA A 96 -9.34 8.46 18.63
CA ALA A 96 -10.07 8.65 19.87
C ALA A 96 -9.71 9.97 20.55
N ASP A 97 -8.43 10.31 20.63
CA ASP A 97 -7.92 11.55 21.23
C ASP A 97 -8.37 12.80 20.45
N GLU A 98 -8.41 12.72 19.11
CA GLU A 98 -8.87 13.79 18.24
C GLU A 98 -10.40 13.90 18.13
N GLY A 99 -11.15 12.94 18.71
CA GLY A 99 -12.61 12.94 18.73
C GLY A 99 -13.24 12.52 17.39
N TYR A 100 -12.59 11.59 16.66
CA TYR A 100 -13.22 10.95 15.50
C TYR A 100 -14.45 10.15 15.98
N PRO A 101 -15.54 10.02 15.15
CA PRO A 101 -16.73 9.32 15.60
C PRO A 101 -16.45 7.86 16.02
N ASP A 102 -16.71 7.55 17.29
CA ASP A 102 -16.40 6.27 17.94
C ASP A 102 -16.92 5.05 17.16
N GLN A 103 -18.04 5.22 16.47
CA GLN A 103 -18.69 4.13 15.71
C GLN A 103 -17.85 3.58 14.56
N TRP A 104 -16.92 4.38 14.00
CA TRP A 104 -16.08 3.98 12.87
C TRP A 104 -14.70 3.47 13.28
N ILE A 105 -14.25 3.78 14.50
CA ILE A 105 -12.89 3.45 14.95
C ILE A 105 -12.60 1.95 14.89
N PRO A 106 -13.48 1.03 15.31
CA PRO A 106 -13.20 -0.41 15.22
C PRO A 106 -12.99 -0.91 13.79
N ASP A 107 -13.78 -0.41 12.83
CA ASP A 107 -13.65 -0.81 11.42
C ASP A 107 -12.39 -0.22 10.78
N ILE A 108 -11.97 1.00 11.18
CA ILE A 108 -10.72 1.62 10.76
C ILE A 108 -9.52 0.82 11.29
N GLU A 109 -9.53 0.47 12.59
CA GLU A 109 -8.52 -0.36 13.23
C GLU A 109 -8.37 -1.71 12.51
N HIS A 110 -9.50 -2.38 12.22
CA HIS A 110 -9.50 -3.62 11.45
C HIS A 110 -8.91 -3.44 10.05
N ALA A 111 -9.32 -2.40 9.31
CA ALA A 111 -8.82 -2.14 7.96
C ALA A 111 -7.31 -1.90 7.94
N ILE A 112 -6.78 -1.17 8.93
CA ILE A 112 -5.35 -0.94 9.09
C ILE A 112 -4.63 -2.24 9.45
N ALA A 113 -5.13 -3.03 10.41
CA ALA A 113 -4.50 -4.30 10.80
C ALA A 113 -4.44 -5.31 9.64
N ALA A 114 -5.45 -5.29 8.75
CA ALA A 114 -5.60 -6.23 7.64
C ALA A 114 -4.93 -5.78 6.33
N HIS A 115 -4.35 -4.56 6.24
CA HIS A 115 -3.81 -4.07 4.96
C HIS A 115 -2.56 -4.82 4.50
N SER A 116 -1.72 -5.26 5.45
CA SER A 116 -0.39 -5.78 5.16
C SER A 116 -0.41 -7.10 4.37
N TYR A 117 0.43 -7.18 3.34
CA TYR A 117 0.61 -8.41 2.56
C TYR A 117 1.17 -9.58 3.39
N SER A 118 2.01 -9.29 4.37
CA SER A 118 2.66 -10.28 5.24
C SER A 118 2.01 -10.40 6.62
N GLY A 119 0.87 -9.75 6.83
CA GLY A 119 0.12 -9.82 8.08
C GLY A 119 -0.76 -11.06 8.17
N ASP A 120 -1.11 -11.45 9.40
CA ASP A 120 -1.97 -12.61 9.67
C ASP A 120 -3.47 -12.25 9.80
N THR A 121 -3.82 -10.96 9.61
CA THR A 121 -5.19 -10.48 9.72
C THR A 121 -5.86 -10.48 8.35
N GLU A 122 -6.94 -11.26 8.21
CA GLU A 122 -7.73 -11.28 6.98
C GLU A 122 -8.66 -10.06 6.90
N PRO A 123 -8.85 -9.44 5.70
CA PRO A 123 -9.77 -8.34 5.51
C PRO A 123 -11.22 -8.84 5.45
N GLU A 124 -11.97 -8.68 6.55
CA GLU A 124 -13.35 -9.17 6.66
C GLU A 124 -14.37 -8.21 6.05
N THR A 125 -14.19 -6.90 6.22
CA THR A 125 -15.11 -5.87 5.70
C THR A 125 -14.76 -5.42 4.27
N VAL A 126 -15.70 -4.81 3.56
CA VAL A 126 -15.43 -4.24 2.24
C VAL A 126 -14.42 -3.09 2.32
N GLU A 127 -14.45 -2.31 3.41
CA GLU A 127 -13.51 -1.23 3.69
C GLU A 127 -12.08 -1.75 3.83
N ALA A 128 -11.88 -2.81 4.63
CA ALA A 128 -10.57 -3.45 4.78
C ALA A 128 -10.05 -4.03 3.46
N LYS A 129 -10.92 -4.64 2.65
CA LYS A 129 -10.58 -5.13 1.31
C LYS A 129 -10.14 -4.01 0.39
N VAL A 130 -10.86 -2.89 0.40
CA VAL A 130 -10.54 -1.71 -0.41
C VAL A 130 -9.20 -1.11 -0.01
N VAL A 131 -8.93 -0.96 1.28
CA VAL A 131 -7.64 -0.40 1.78
C VAL A 131 -6.47 -1.31 1.41
N GLN A 132 -6.62 -2.62 1.61
CA GLN A 132 -5.60 -3.60 1.24
C GLN A 132 -5.31 -3.59 -0.26
N ASP A 133 -6.35 -3.55 -1.11
CA ASP A 133 -6.20 -3.49 -2.56
C ASP A 133 -5.56 -2.18 -3.02
N ALA A 134 -5.92 -1.06 -2.40
CA ALA A 134 -5.34 0.25 -2.73
C ALA A 134 -3.83 0.29 -2.45
N ASP A 135 -3.38 -0.23 -1.32
CA ASP A 135 -1.96 -0.36 -1.00
C ASP A 135 -1.23 -1.26 -2.00
N ARG A 136 -1.77 -2.46 -2.27
CA ARG A 136 -1.19 -3.41 -3.24
C ARG A 136 -1.11 -2.83 -4.64
N LEU A 137 -2.08 -2.03 -5.07
CA LEU A 137 -2.07 -1.37 -6.36
C LEU A 137 -0.93 -0.37 -6.53
N ASP A 138 -0.43 0.27 -5.47
CA ASP A 138 0.72 1.17 -5.53
C ASP A 138 2.03 0.45 -5.84
N ALA A 139 2.08 -0.87 -5.65
CA ALA A 139 3.20 -1.72 -6.05
C ALA A 139 3.13 -2.17 -7.53
N LEU A 140 2.11 -1.75 -8.29
CA LEU A 140 1.88 -2.17 -9.67
C LEU A 140 1.96 -1.00 -10.67
N GLY A 141 2.13 -1.35 -11.96
CA GLY A 141 2.18 -0.39 -13.05
C GLY A 141 3.48 0.41 -13.09
N ALA A 142 3.44 1.61 -13.66
CA ALA A 142 4.62 2.46 -13.81
C ALA A 142 5.22 2.90 -12.46
N VAL A 143 4.36 3.20 -11.48
CA VAL A 143 4.81 3.53 -10.12
C VAL A 143 5.49 2.33 -9.47
N GLY A 144 4.91 1.13 -9.59
CA GLY A 144 5.50 -0.10 -9.06
C GLY A 144 6.86 -0.43 -9.68
N ILE A 145 7.04 -0.23 -11.00
CA ILE A 145 8.33 -0.36 -11.68
C ILE A 145 9.36 0.60 -11.07
N ALA A 146 9.02 1.89 -10.99
CA ALA A 146 9.92 2.91 -10.45
C ALA A 146 10.32 2.60 -8.99
N ARG A 147 9.36 2.23 -8.15
CA ARG A 147 9.60 1.85 -6.74
C ARG A 147 10.50 0.62 -6.62
N CYS A 148 10.26 -0.41 -7.45
CA CYS A 148 11.06 -1.64 -7.45
C CYS A 148 12.55 -1.32 -7.66
N PHE A 149 12.89 -0.55 -8.69
CA PHE A 149 14.28 -0.20 -8.98
C PHE A 149 14.88 0.78 -7.96
N THR A 150 14.07 1.70 -7.41
CA THR A 150 14.53 2.58 -6.32
C THR A 150 14.90 1.78 -5.09
N VAL A 151 14.08 0.81 -4.70
CA VAL A 151 14.34 -0.05 -3.53
C VAL A 151 15.52 -0.97 -3.79
N GLY A 152 15.61 -1.60 -4.96
CA GLY A 152 16.74 -2.45 -5.34
C GLY A 152 18.07 -1.69 -5.30
N GLY A 153 18.08 -0.46 -5.82
CA GLY A 153 19.27 0.41 -5.74
C GLY A 153 19.64 0.80 -4.31
N ALA A 154 18.66 1.08 -3.46
CA ALA A 154 18.90 1.36 -2.03
C ALA A 154 19.42 0.16 -1.24
N LEU A 155 19.12 -1.06 -1.70
CA LEU A 155 19.59 -2.33 -1.12
C LEU A 155 20.91 -2.83 -1.74
N ASP A 156 21.51 -2.06 -2.67
CA ASP A 156 22.72 -2.44 -3.41
C ASP A 156 22.56 -3.78 -4.18
N GLN A 157 21.33 -4.07 -4.64
CA GLN A 157 21.04 -5.26 -5.44
C GLN A 157 21.51 -5.09 -6.88
N SER A 158 21.96 -6.19 -7.50
CA SER A 158 22.20 -6.21 -8.94
C SER A 158 20.90 -6.03 -9.71
N LEU A 159 20.97 -5.42 -10.92
CA LEU A 159 19.79 -5.15 -11.73
C LEU A 159 19.06 -6.44 -12.10
N TYR A 160 19.79 -7.42 -12.64
CA TYR A 160 19.30 -8.75 -13.01
C TYR A 160 20.44 -9.79 -12.99
N ASN A 161 20.11 -11.07 -13.05
CA ASN A 161 21.07 -12.15 -13.26
C ASN A 161 21.53 -12.16 -14.73
N PRO A 162 22.85 -12.02 -15.03
CA PRO A 162 23.33 -11.94 -16.41
C PRO A 162 23.13 -13.23 -17.22
N ASP A 163 23.04 -14.40 -16.57
CA ASP A 163 22.88 -15.69 -17.24
C ASP A 163 21.42 -16.03 -17.54
N ASP A 164 20.48 -15.52 -16.74
CA ASP A 164 19.03 -15.70 -16.90
C ASP A 164 18.28 -14.50 -16.30
N PRO A 165 18.18 -13.38 -17.06
CA PRO A 165 17.60 -12.13 -16.55
C PRO A 165 16.12 -12.20 -16.17
N PHE A 166 15.36 -13.12 -16.79
CA PHE A 166 13.89 -13.17 -16.68
C PHE A 166 13.37 -14.40 -15.93
N CYS A 167 14.26 -15.15 -15.27
CA CYS A 167 13.92 -16.35 -14.49
C CYS A 167 13.23 -17.44 -15.34
N ASP A 168 13.70 -17.65 -16.58
CA ASP A 168 13.12 -18.66 -17.48
C ASP A 168 13.46 -20.08 -17.02
N ASP A 169 14.72 -20.29 -16.57
CA ASP A 169 15.25 -21.60 -16.19
C ASP A 169 15.62 -21.72 -14.69
N ARG A 170 15.39 -20.68 -13.90
CA ARG A 170 15.69 -20.64 -12.46
C ARG A 170 14.55 -20.08 -11.62
N ALA A 171 14.55 -20.34 -10.33
CA ALA A 171 13.68 -19.66 -9.38
C ALA A 171 14.13 -18.19 -9.19
N PRO A 172 13.18 -17.24 -9.01
CA PRO A 172 13.51 -15.87 -8.66
C PRO A 172 14.28 -15.78 -7.33
N ASP A 173 15.29 -14.91 -7.29
CA ASP A 173 16.10 -14.56 -6.12
C ASP A 173 16.06 -13.04 -5.94
N ASP A 174 14.98 -12.55 -5.34
CA ASP A 174 14.73 -11.10 -5.15
C ASP A 174 15.46 -10.49 -3.95
N ASP A 175 16.27 -11.26 -3.25
CA ASP A 175 17.27 -10.76 -2.31
C ASP A 175 18.55 -10.29 -3.02
N THR A 176 18.87 -10.90 -4.17
CA THR A 176 20.10 -10.62 -4.95
C THR A 176 19.84 -9.74 -6.16
N TYR A 177 18.71 -9.95 -6.86
CA TYR A 177 18.42 -9.31 -8.15
C TYR A 177 17.10 -8.53 -8.10
N THR A 178 17.17 -7.24 -8.42
CA THR A 178 15.99 -6.35 -8.41
C THR A 178 14.89 -6.82 -9.38
N LEU A 179 15.27 -7.29 -10.59
CA LEU A 179 14.31 -7.74 -11.60
C LEU A 179 13.51 -8.96 -11.17
N ASP A 180 14.12 -9.82 -10.35
CA ASP A 180 13.48 -11.04 -9.85
C ASP A 180 12.25 -10.76 -8.99
N HIS A 181 12.19 -9.57 -8.34
CA HIS A 181 11.04 -9.16 -7.53
C HIS A 181 9.74 -9.06 -8.35
N PHE A 182 9.83 -8.80 -9.66
CA PHE A 182 8.67 -8.86 -10.54
C PHE A 182 8.03 -10.25 -10.53
N TYR A 183 8.84 -11.31 -10.62
CA TYR A 183 8.40 -12.70 -10.69
C TYR A 183 8.11 -13.29 -9.32
N ALA A 184 8.91 -12.92 -8.30
CA ALA A 184 8.72 -13.39 -6.94
C ALA A 184 7.40 -12.86 -6.33
N LYS A 185 7.04 -11.59 -6.62
CA LYS A 185 5.91 -10.93 -5.96
C LYS A 185 4.99 -10.15 -6.91
N LEU A 186 5.51 -9.13 -7.62
CA LEU A 186 4.67 -8.08 -8.21
C LEU A 186 3.65 -8.63 -9.21
N LEU A 187 4.06 -9.51 -10.13
CA LEU A 187 3.18 -10.08 -11.15
C LEU A 187 2.14 -11.08 -10.59
N ARG A 188 2.25 -11.45 -9.32
CA ARG A 188 1.29 -12.32 -8.61
C ARG A 188 0.24 -11.53 -7.83
N LEU A 189 0.49 -10.23 -7.55
CA LEU A 189 -0.44 -9.39 -6.79
C LEU A 189 -1.86 -9.34 -7.36
N PRO A 190 -2.10 -9.33 -8.69
CA PRO A 190 -3.47 -9.35 -9.22
C PRO A 190 -4.34 -10.50 -8.73
N ASP A 191 -3.73 -11.66 -8.45
CA ASP A 191 -4.45 -12.85 -7.97
C ASP A 191 -4.78 -12.79 -6.47
N THR A 192 -4.20 -11.83 -5.75
CA THR A 192 -4.41 -11.61 -4.32
C THR A 192 -5.39 -10.48 -4.00
N MET A 193 -5.92 -9.80 -5.03
CA MET A 193 -6.88 -8.71 -4.83
C MET A 193 -8.20 -9.21 -4.29
N GLN A 194 -8.76 -8.47 -3.37
CA GLN A 194 -9.97 -8.83 -2.62
C GLN A 194 -11.25 -8.37 -3.33
N THR A 195 -11.20 -7.20 -3.99
CA THR A 195 -12.34 -6.60 -4.68
C THR A 195 -12.30 -6.87 -6.19
N GLU A 196 -13.46 -6.80 -6.85
CA GLU A 196 -13.54 -6.96 -8.32
C GLU A 196 -12.89 -5.78 -9.04
N THR A 197 -13.13 -4.57 -8.55
CA THR A 197 -12.55 -3.33 -9.11
C THR A 197 -11.03 -3.32 -8.93
N GLY A 198 -10.54 -3.66 -7.73
CA GLY A 198 -9.11 -3.79 -7.43
C GLY A 198 -8.43 -4.82 -8.34
N ARG A 199 -9.05 -5.99 -8.54
CA ARG A 199 -8.54 -7.04 -9.42
C ARG A 199 -8.45 -6.60 -10.89
N THR A 200 -9.46 -5.88 -11.36
CA THR A 200 -9.49 -5.35 -12.74
C THR A 200 -8.35 -4.36 -12.96
N GLU A 201 -8.18 -3.41 -12.05
CA GLU A 201 -7.10 -2.42 -12.12
C GLU A 201 -5.71 -3.07 -11.97
N ALA A 202 -5.55 -4.04 -11.07
CA ALA A 202 -4.30 -4.76 -10.88
C ALA A 202 -3.87 -5.52 -12.14
N LYS A 203 -4.80 -6.19 -12.83
CA LYS A 203 -4.53 -6.84 -14.12
C LYS A 203 -4.08 -5.83 -15.17
N ARG A 204 -4.72 -4.67 -15.25
CA ARG A 204 -4.34 -3.59 -16.17
C ARG A 204 -2.91 -3.09 -15.90
N ARG A 205 -2.56 -2.84 -14.62
CA ARG A 205 -1.22 -2.41 -14.21
C ARG A 205 -0.17 -3.50 -14.44
N ALA A 206 -0.47 -4.75 -14.14
CA ALA A 206 0.42 -5.87 -14.39
C ALA A 206 0.67 -6.12 -15.88
N ALA A 207 -0.33 -5.91 -16.74
CA ALA A 207 -0.15 -5.98 -18.20
C ALA A 207 0.86 -4.93 -18.70
N TYR A 208 0.83 -3.71 -18.16
CA TYR A 208 1.84 -2.70 -18.46
C TYR A 208 3.24 -3.13 -17.99
N MET A 209 3.36 -3.71 -16.80
CA MET A 209 4.65 -4.22 -16.29
C MET A 209 5.20 -5.33 -17.21
N ARG A 210 4.37 -6.25 -17.69
CA ARG A 210 4.78 -7.27 -18.66
C ARG A 210 5.27 -6.64 -19.97
N SER A 211 4.61 -5.60 -20.46
CA SER A 211 5.06 -4.87 -21.66
C SER A 211 6.41 -4.20 -21.46
N TYR A 212 6.65 -3.66 -20.26
CA TYR A 212 7.95 -3.12 -19.88
C TYR A 212 9.04 -4.21 -19.86
N LEU A 213 8.76 -5.36 -19.25
CA LEU A 213 9.71 -6.50 -19.20
C LEU A 213 10.04 -7.02 -20.58
N ASN A 214 9.06 -7.16 -21.47
CA ASN A 214 9.28 -7.56 -22.85
C ASN A 214 10.19 -6.56 -23.58
N ARG A 215 9.98 -5.27 -23.36
CA ARG A 215 10.85 -4.24 -23.97
C ARG A 215 12.27 -4.29 -23.41
N LEU A 216 12.42 -4.54 -22.12
CA LEU A 216 13.72 -4.71 -21.48
C LEU A 216 14.45 -5.94 -22.03
N ASP A 217 13.75 -7.05 -22.27
CA ASP A 217 14.30 -8.26 -22.89
C ASP A 217 14.81 -7.97 -24.31
N ASP A 218 14.03 -7.29 -25.15
CA ASP A 218 14.45 -6.88 -26.49
C ASP A 218 15.78 -6.09 -26.45
N GLU A 219 15.96 -5.22 -25.45
CA GLU A 219 17.15 -4.38 -25.32
C GLU A 219 18.36 -5.14 -24.78
N ILE A 220 18.16 -6.08 -23.85
CA ILE A 220 19.24 -6.94 -23.31
C ILE A 220 19.69 -7.96 -24.37
N SER A 221 18.73 -8.58 -25.08
CA SER A 221 19.02 -9.62 -26.07
C SER A 221 19.63 -9.06 -27.37
N ALA A 222 19.48 -7.76 -27.64
CA ALA A 222 20.05 -7.08 -28.80
C ALA A 222 21.49 -6.57 -28.57
N ALA A 223 22.01 -6.66 -27.34
CA ALA A 223 23.34 -6.20 -26.96
C ALA A 223 24.39 -7.32 -27.06
#